data_3102fe5c9fab4021fd126aa0ff858f2a
#
_entry.id   3102fe5c9fab4021fd126aa0ff858f2a
#
_cell.length_a   1.000
_cell.length_b   1.000
_cell.length_c   1.000
_cell.angle_alpha   90.00
_cell.angle_beta   90.00
_cell.angle_gamma   90.00
#
_symmetry.space_group_name_H-M   'P 1'
#
loop_
_entity.id
_entity.type
_entity.pdbx_description
1 polymer ?
#
loop_
_entity_poly.entity_id
_entity_poly.type
_entity_poly.pdbx_seq_one_letter_code
_entity_poly.pdbx_strand_id
1 'polypeptide(L)'
;MPDLFVNKTKAIIVLLMALLVMCVLAGCAQAQEFSNVQIVDAIYLAEGGSHAQFSYGIRSVHYGSIQEARRICLRTIKHYRRKYAVSPERRNKSFVEYVQSHYCPTKGALSSSEKKLNNYWLKNVMYFLRRES
;
A
#
# COMPACT_ATOMS: atom_id res chain seq x y z
N MET A 1 -15.74 -51.64 -25.74
CA MET A 1 -15.50 -50.22 -25.84
C MET A 1 -15.64 -49.46 -24.50
N PRO A 2 -15.19 -49.98 -23.36
CA PRO A 2 -15.23 -49.25 -22.09
C PRO A 2 -14.04 -48.27 -21.91
N ASP A 3 -12.94 -48.45 -22.61
CA ASP A 3 -11.70 -47.70 -22.36
C ASP A 3 -11.73 -46.21 -22.81
N LEU A 4 -12.57 -45.87 -23.77
CA LEU A 4 -12.66 -44.48 -24.29
C LEU A 4 -13.35 -43.53 -23.30
N PHE A 5 -14.29 -44.04 -22.50
CA PHE A 5 -15.03 -43.27 -21.50
C PHE A 5 -14.12 -43.02 -20.27
N VAL A 6 -13.36 -44.01 -19.84
CA VAL A 6 -12.44 -43.90 -18.70
C VAL A 6 -11.32 -42.88 -18.98
N ASN A 7 -10.82 -42.83 -20.20
CA ASN A 7 -9.78 -41.85 -20.57
C ASN A 7 -10.29 -40.39 -20.61
N LYS A 8 -11.54 -40.18 -21.09
CA LYS A 8 -12.17 -38.87 -21.09
C LYS A 8 -12.43 -38.35 -19.66
N THR A 9 -12.86 -39.21 -18.77
CA THR A 9 -13.13 -38.84 -17.37
C THR A 9 -11.81 -38.48 -16.65
N LYS A 10 -10.72 -39.23 -16.85
CA LYS A 10 -9.40 -38.91 -16.32
C LYS A 10 -8.88 -37.59 -16.84
N ALA A 11 -9.04 -37.29 -18.13
CA ALA A 11 -8.60 -36.02 -18.73
C ALA A 11 -9.37 -34.82 -18.15
N ILE A 12 -10.67 -34.95 -17.90
CA ILE A 12 -11.51 -33.92 -17.29
C ILE A 12 -11.07 -33.65 -15.84
N ILE A 13 -10.79 -34.71 -15.07
CA ILE A 13 -10.32 -34.56 -13.67
C ILE A 13 -8.95 -33.86 -13.61
N VAL A 14 -8.03 -34.21 -14.49
CA VAL A 14 -6.70 -33.55 -14.58
C VAL A 14 -6.85 -32.07 -14.95
N LEU A 15 -7.75 -31.75 -15.88
CA LEU A 15 -8.00 -30.37 -16.28
C LEU A 15 -8.61 -29.54 -15.14
N LEU A 16 -9.57 -30.11 -14.39
CA LEU A 16 -10.17 -29.46 -13.23
C LEU A 16 -9.15 -29.24 -12.09
N MET A 17 -8.29 -30.22 -11.84
CA MET A 17 -7.20 -30.09 -10.86
C MET A 17 -6.18 -29.03 -11.27
N ALA A 18 -5.82 -28.95 -12.55
CA ALA A 18 -4.93 -27.91 -13.07
C ALA A 18 -5.55 -26.51 -12.95
N LEU A 19 -6.84 -26.36 -13.23
CA LEU A 19 -7.59 -25.10 -13.06
C LEU A 19 -7.65 -24.71 -11.57
N LEU A 20 -7.89 -25.64 -10.67
CA LEU A 20 -7.91 -25.39 -9.22
C LEU A 20 -6.55 -24.93 -8.71
N VAL A 21 -5.46 -25.56 -9.16
CA VAL A 21 -4.09 -25.16 -8.82
C VAL A 21 -3.78 -23.75 -9.37
N MET A 22 -4.17 -23.44 -10.59
CA MET A 22 -4.02 -22.11 -11.17
C MET A 22 -4.81 -21.05 -10.40
N CYS A 23 -6.01 -21.33 -9.94
CA CYS A 23 -6.79 -20.42 -9.09
C CYS A 23 -6.14 -20.19 -7.72
N VAL A 24 -5.56 -21.23 -7.10
CA VAL A 24 -4.83 -21.12 -5.83
C VAL A 24 -3.56 -20.29 -6.01
N LEU A 25 -2.80 -20.50 -7.08
CA LEU A 25 -1.59 -19.74 -7.39
C LEU A 25 -1.91 -18.27 -7.75
N ALA A 26 -2.99 -18.01 -8.46
CA ALA A 26 -3.45 -16.64 -8.76
C ALA A 26 -3.94 -15.91 -7.51
N GLY A 27 -4.53 -16.61 -6.53
CA GLY A 27 -4.95 -16.03 -5.24
C GLY A 27 -3.80 -15.68 -4.30
N CYS A 28 -2.59 -16.22 -4.52
CA CYS A 28 -1.40 -15.96 -3.71
C CYS A 28 -0.59 -14.73 -4.12
N ALA A 29 -0.94 -14.04 -5.19
CA ALA A 29 -0.39 -12.73 -5.50
C ALA A 29 -1.05 -11.65 -4.63
N GLN A 30 -1.04 -11.83 -3.30
CA GLN A 30 -1.37 -10.77 -2.38
C GLN A 30 -0.29 -9.70 -2.53
N ALA A 31 -0.70 -8.51 -2.97
CA ALA A 31 0.18 -7.34 -2.96
C ALA A 31 0.81 -7.25 -1.55
N GLN A 32 2.14 -7.25 -1.48
CA GLN A 32 2.89 -7.20 -0.23
C GLN A 32 2.35 -6.07 0.65
N GLU A 33 1.70 -6.42 1.75
CA GLU A 33 1.10 -5.44 2.64
C GLU A 33 2.13 -4.98 3.66
N PHE A 34 2.66 -3.77 3.44
CA PHE A 34 3.63 -3.17 4.36
C PHE A 34 3.02 -2.91 5.74
N SER A 35 3.77 -3.14 6.79
CA SER A 35 3.38 -2.83 8.16
C SER A 35 3.24 -1.32 8.38
N ASN A 36 2.49 -0.92 9.41
CA ASN A 36 2.36 0.50 9.76
C ASN A 36 3.70 1.14 10.09
N VAL A 37 4.63 0.39 10.68
CA VAL A 37 5.97 0.87 11.04
C VAL A 37 6.80 1.12 9.80
N GLN A 38 6.84 0.17 8.87
CA GLN A 38 7.54 0.34 7.60
C GLN A 38 7.05 1.56 6.83
N ILE A 39 5.73 1.78 6.79
CA ILE A 39 5.15 2.96 6.12
C ILE A 39 5.58 4.26 6.81
N VAL A 40 5.56 4.31 8.13
CA VAL A 40 6.00 5.49 8.90
C VAL A 40 7.49 5.79 8.66
N ASP A 41 8.34 4.76 8.66
CA ASP A 41 9.77 4.93 8.43
C ASP A 41 10.06 5.37 6.98
N ALA A 42 9.34 4.82 6.01
CA ALA A 42 9.40 5.27 4.61
C ALA A 42 8.92 6.72 4.43
N ILE A 43 7.86 7.15 5.13
CA ILE A 43 7.41 8.55 5.14
C ILE A 43 8.50 9.45 5.70
N TYR A 44 9.13 9.08 6.81
CA TYR A 44 10.23 9.85 7.39
C TYR A 44 11.34 10.11 6.38
N LEU A 45 11.78 9.07 5.68
CA LEU A 45 12.83 9.18 4.66
C LEU A 45 12.36 9.98 3.44
N ALA A 46 11.14 9.80 3.00
CA ALA A 46 10.55 10.50 1.84
C ALA A 46 10.41 12.01 2.10
N GLU A 47 10.18 12.42 3.35
CA GLU A 47 10.09 13.83 3.76
C GLU A 47 11.46 14.48 4.01
N GLY A 48 12.56 13.73 3.87
CA GLY A 48 13.94 14.25 4.02
C GLY A 48 14.66 13.81 5.30
N GLY A 49 14.07 12.93 6.09
CA GLY A 49 14.69 12.34 7.27
C GLY A 49 15.08 13.38 8.32
N SER A 50 16.31 13.33 8.78
CA SER A 50 16.86 14.30 9.77
C SER A 50 17.03 15.72 9.24
N HIS A 51 16.99 15.93 7.93
CA HIS A 51 17.11 17.24 7.28
C HIS A 51 15.76 17.87 6.95
N ALA A 52 14.65 17.19 7.23
CA ALA A 52 13.32 17.70 6.96
C ALA A 52 13.01 18.95 7.81
N GLN A 53 12.43 19.97 7.20
CA GLN A 53 11.91 21.14 7.91
C GLN A 53 10.77 20.74 8.87
N PHE A 54 9.96 19.78 8.47
CA PHE A 54 8.88 19.21 9.28
C PHE A 54 9.04 17.70 9.29
N SER A 55 9.35 17.12 10.46
CA SER A 55 9.49 15.68 10.62
C SER A 55 8.19 14.98 10.21
N TYR A 56 8.30 13.97 9.35
CA TYR A 56 7.14 13.24 8.79
C TYR A 56 6.16 14.12 8.00
N GLY A 57 6.56 15.32 7.55
CA GLY A 57 5.66 16.26 6.86
C GLY A 57 4.55 16.86 7.74
N ILE A 58 4.62 16.69 9.06
CA ILE A 58 3.58 17.14 9.99
C ILE A 58 3.66 18.65 10.19
N ARG A 59 2.67 19.39 9.67
CA ARG A 59 2.58 20.86 9.77
C ARG A 59 1.44 21.34 10.65
N SER A 60 0.43 20.50 10.88
CA SER A 60 -0.83 20.89 11.52
C SER A 60 -0.82 20.78 13.04
N VAL A 61 0.19 20.13 13.61
CA VAL A 61 0.29 19.89 15.04
C VAL A 61 1.70 20.21 15.52
N HIS A 62 1.78 20.93 16.64
CA HIS A 62 3.08 21.16 17.30
C HIS A 62 3.59 19.87 17.96
N TYR A 63 4.89 19.60 17.86
CA TYR A 63 5.57 18.48 18.51
C TYR A 63 6.95 18.94 19.01
N GLY A 64 7.37 18.43 20.19
CA GLY A 64 8.60 18.81 20.84
C GLY A 64 9.81 17.92 20.51
N SER A 65 9.58 16.79 19.80
CA SER A 65 10.64 15.84 19.47
C SER A 65 10.30 15.00 18.22
N ILE A 66 11.34 14.43 17.58
CA ILE A 66 11.19 13.47 16.46
C ILE A 66 10.39 12.25 16.91
N GLN A 67 10.58 11.78 18.13
CA GLN A 67 9.84 10.63 18.68
C GLN A 67 8.35 10.94 18.81
N GLU A 68 8.02 12.17 19.20
CA GLU A 68 6.62 12.60 19.26
C GLU A 68 6.01 12.70 17.86
N ALA A 69 6.72 13.30 16.91
CA ALA A 69 6.31 13.34 15.51
C ALA A 69 6.09 11.93 14.96
N ARG A 70 6.99 10.98 15.25
CA ARG A 70 6.84 9.57 14.87
C ARG A 70 5.58 8.94 15.45
N ARG A 71 5.27 9.18 16.73
CA ARG A 71 4.04 8.68 17.37
C ARG A 71 2.79 9.26 16.73
N ILE A 72 2.81 10.55 16.38
CA ILE A 72 1.69 11.21 15.68
C ILE A 72 1.50 10.56 14.30
N CYS A 73 2.55 10.42 13.51
CA CYS A 73 2.49 9.78 12.20
C CYS A 73 1.96 8.34 12.30
N LEU A 74 2.48 7.54 13.22
CA LEU A 74 2.05 6.16 13.44
C LEU A 74 0.56 6.08 13.82
N ARG A 75 0.07 6.99 14.65
CA ARG A 75 -1.36 7.08 15.01
C ARG A 75 -2.22 7.40 13.80
N THR A 76 -1.76 8.32 12.96
CA THR A 76 -2.44 8.70 11.71
C THR A 76 -2.50 7.52 10.74
N ILE A 77 -1.39 6.79 10.52
CA ILE A 77 -1.35 5.62 9.65
C ILE A 77 -2.28 4.51 10.16
N LYS A 78 -2.27 4.24 11.49
CA LYS A 78 -3.22 3.28 12.11
C LYS A 78 -4.67 3.69 11.91
N HIS A 79 -4.98 4.98 12.00
CA HIS A 79 -6.31 5.50 11.75
C HIS A 79 -6.74 5.29 10.30
N TYR A 80 -5.87 5.61 9.33
CA TYR A 80 -6.14 5.37 7.92
C TYR A 80 -6.28 3.89 7.60
N ARG A 81 -5.50 3.00 8.22
CA ARG A 81 -5.64 1.55 8.01
C ARG A 81 -7.02 1.05 8.42
N ARG A 82 -7.54 1.51 9.56
CA ARG A 82 -8.91 1.15 9.98
C ARG A 82 -9.97 1.65 9.01
N LYS A 83 -9.83 2.88 8.51
CA LYS A 83 -10.74 3.45 7.51
C LYS A 83 -10.65 2.70 6.17
N TYR A 84 -9.44 2.41 5.71
CA TYR A 84 -9.20 1.68 4.48
C TYR A 84 -9.82 0.27 4.51
N ALA A 85 -9.75 -0.42 5.65
CA ALA A 85 -10.30 -1.78 5.79
C ALA A 85 -11.79 -1.87 5.43
N VAL A 86 -12.56 -0.80 5.67
CA VAL A 86 -14.00 -0.71 5.37
C VAL A 86 -14.31 0.18 4.15
N SER A 87 -13.29 0.77 3.51
CA SER A 87 -13.46 1.67 2.37
C SER A 87 -13.72 0.89 1.07
N PRO A 88 -14.64 1.35 0.21
CA PRO A 88 -14.80 0.83 -1.15
C PRO A 88 -13.56 1.03 -2.02
N GLU A 89 -12.72 2.02 -1.71
CA GLU A 89 -11.48 2.33 -2.44
C GLU A 89 -10.45 1.19 -2.36
N ARG A 90 -10.54 0.31 -1.35
CA ARG A 90 -9.69 -0.87 -1.21
C ARG A 90 -9.71 -1.78 -2.45
N ARG A 91 -10.76 -1.74 -3.26
CA ARG A 91 -10.86 -2.53 -4.50
C ARG A 91 -9.94 -2.03 -5.60
N ASN A 92 -9.61 -0.73 -5.61
CA ASN A 92 -8.96 -0.06 -6.73
C ASN A 92 -7.65 0.64 -6.35
N LYS A 93 -7.31 0.71 -5.05
CA LYS A 93 -6.12 1.37 -4.53
C LYS A 93 -5.42 0.49 -3.50
N SER A 94 -4.10 0.48 -3.53
CA SER A 94 -3.31 -0.04 -2.42
C SER A 94 -3.48 0.84 -1.17
N PHE A 95 -3.10 0.32 -0.01
CA PHE A 95 -3.16 1.12 1.22
C PHE A 95 -2.27 2.38 1.16
N VAL A 96 -1.08 2.29 0.55
CA VAL A 96 -0.18 3.45 0.43
C VAL A 96 -0.77 4.54 -0.47
N GLU A 97 -1.43 4.16 -1.58
CA GLU A 97 -2.17 5.10 -2.44
C GLU A 97 -3.37 5.73 -1.71
N TYR A 98 -4.05 4.95 -0.86
CA TYR A 98 -5.10 5.48 0.00
C TYR A 98 -4.55 6.51 0.99
N VAL A 99 -3.42 6.22 1.64
CA VAL A 99 -2.73 7.18 2.52
C VAL A 99 -2.37 8.44 1.75
N GLN A 100 -1.79 8.33 0.55
CA GLN A 100 -1.46 9.49 -0.27
C GLN A 100 -2.68 10.39 -0.51
N SER A 101 -3.82 9.81 -0.86
CA SER A 101 -5.03 10.58 -1.18
C SER A 101 -5.55 11.44 -0.03
N HIS A 102 -5.16 11.12 1.20
CA HIS A 102 -5.56 11.83 2.42
C HIS A 102 -4.42 12.65 3.05
N TYR A 103 -3.19 12.14 2.94
CA TYR A 103 -2.00 12.76 3.54
C TYR A 103 -1.39 13.84 2.63
N CYS A 104 -1.33 13.55 1.33
CA CYS A 104 -0.75 14.38 0.29
C CYS A 104 -1.66 14.38 -0.95
N PRO A 105 -2.87 14.96 -0.91
CA PRO A 105 -3.82 14.87 -1.99
C PRO A 105 -3.27 15.50 -3.27
N THR A 106 -3.53 14.85 -4.42
CA THR A 106 -3.13 15.34 -5.76
C THR A 106 -4.28 16.00 -6.51
N LYS A 107 -5.49 15.97 -5.93
CA LYS A 107 -6.72 16.56 -6.49
C LYS A 107 -7.22 17.66 -5.56
N GLY A 108 -7.96 18.61 -6.15
CA GLY A 108 -8.53 19.76 -5.43
C GLY A 108 -7.89 21.10 -5.83
N ALA A 109 -8.09 22.13 -5.02
CA ALA A 109 -7.60 23.48 -5.24
C ALA A 109 -6.11 23.63 -4.87
N LEU A 110 -5.24 22.81 -5.48
CA LEU A 110 -3.80 22.84 -5.29
C LEU A 110 -3.12 23.59 -6.44
N SER A 111 -2.03 24.29 -6.16
CA SER A 111 -1.14 24.85 -7.18
C SER A 111 -0.48 23.73 -8.01
N SER A 112 0.03 24.08 -9.18
CA SER A 112 0.75 23.13 -10.05
C SER A 112 1.99 22.54 -9.37
N SER A 113 2.70 23.35 -8.57
CA SER A 113 3.87 22.93 -7.80
C SER A 113 3.50 21.95 -6.69
N GLU A 114 2.43 22.20 -5.95
CA GLU A 114 1.95 21.29 -4.90
C GLU A 114 1.50 19.95 -5.48
N LYS A 115 0.75 19.95 -6.58
CA LYS A 115 0.37 18.71 -7.29
C LYS A 115 1.59 17.91 -7.71
N LYS A 116 2.64 18.57 -8.22
CA LYS A 116 3.88 17.92 -8.62
C LYS A 116 4.60 17.30 -7.41
N LEU A 117 4.74 18.03 -6.31
CA LEU A 117 5.34 17.53 -5.08
C LEU A 117 4.56 16.33 -4.52
N ASN A 118 3.24 16.43 -4.46
CA ASN A 118 2.39 15.36 -3.95
C ASN A 118 2.42 14.10 -4.84
N ASN A 119 2.60 14.24 -6.15
CA ASN A 119 2.83 13.10 -7.05
C ASN A 119 4.18 12.41 -6.78
N TYR A 120 5.23 13.15 -6.44
CA TYR A 120 6.51 12.57 -6.07
C TYR A 120 6.49 11.87 -4.71
N TRP A 121 5.60 12.28 -3.80
CA TRP A 121 5.49 11.69 -2.47
C TRP A 121 5.27 10.17 -2.52
N LEU A 122 4.27 9.71 -3.27
CA LEU A 122 4.01 8.27 -3.42
C LEU A 122 5.21 7.52 -3.98
N LYS A 123 5.85 8.09 -5.01
CA LYS A 123 7.03 7.52 -5.64
C LYS A 123 8.17 7.32 -4.64
N ASN A 124 8.42 8.34 -3.81
CA ASN A 124 9.47 8.33 -2.81
C ASN A 124 9.16 7.34 -1.69
N VAL A 125 7.95 7.34 -1.15
CA VAL A 125 7.53 6.38 -0.12
C VAL A 125 7.65 4.95 -0.62
N MET A 126 7.15 4.65 -1.83
CA MET A 126 7.26 3.32 -2.43
C MET A 126 8.71 2.91 -2.71
N TYR A 127 9.59 3.85 -3.06
CA TYR A 127 11.02 3.57 -3.23
C TYR A 127 11.64 3.07 -1.93
N PHE A 128 11.40 3.78 -0.81
CA PHE A 128 11.95 3.39 0.49
C PHE A 128 11.34 2.08 1.01
N LEU A 129 10.04 1.87 0.85
CA LEU A 129 9.36 0.63 1.23
C LEU A 129 9.95 -0.61 0.53
N ARG A 130 10.28 -0.50 -0.76
CA ARG A 130 10.85 -1.61 -1.53
C ARG A 130 12.33 -1.86 -1.22
N ARG A 131 13.03 -0.87 -0.71
CA ARG A 131 14.44 -1.00 -0.37
C ARG A 131 14.67 -1.68 0.97
N GLU A 132 13.71 -1.58 1.89
CA GLU A 132 13.77 -2.16 3.23
C GLU A 132 13.06 -3.53 3.33
N SER A 133 12.48 -4.01 2.23
CA SER A 133 11.87 -5.33 2.11
C SER A 133 12.86 -6.36 1.59
#